data_89dfecaeded36dd2c5d42fc5d4563c98
#
_entry.id   89dfecaeded36dd2c5d42fc5d4563c98
#
_cell.length_a   1.000
_cell.length_b   1.000
_cell.length_c   1.000
_cell.angle_alpha   90.00
_cell.angle_beta   90.00
_cell.angle_gamma   90.00
#
_symmetry.space_group_name_H-M   'P 1'
#
loop_
_entity.id
_entity.type
_entity.pdbx_description
1 polymer ?
#
loop_
_entity_poly.entity_id
_entity_poly.type
_entity_poly.pdbx_seq_one_letter_code
_entity_poly.pdbx_strand_id
1 'polypeptide(L)'
;MTGQTSLFPPEPAPDPLLCWLWLSQVLGPASLHAGKVLDAFGGAQEAWEARETEEFRQAAGDTAFKRAAQLDAESFHTLVMQCDALRVRILPFDDPDYPLAFSRIPDMPLVLYCTGDPRWLNEPGAVGIVGSRKPTEYGLNAAADIGGELAKNGAI
;
A
#
# COMPACT_ATOMS: atom_id res chain seq x y z
N MET A 1 -6.08 7.77 41.35
CA MET A 1 -5.56 6.82 40.33
C MET A 1 -6.60 5.75 40.16
N THR A 2 -7.55 5.95 39.29
CA THR A 2 -8.61 4.99 38.97
C THR A 2 -8.49 4.64 37.51
N GLY A 3 -7.82 3.51 37.24
CA GLY A 3 -7.81 2.90 35.93
C GLY A 3 -9.23 2.43 35.59
N GLN A 4 -9.85 3.05 34.58
CA GLN A 4 -11.06 2.52 33.97
C GLN A 4 -10.68 1.25 33.20
N THR A 5 -10.88 0.11 33.85
CA THR A 5 -10.89 -1.18 33.18
C THR A 5 -12.15 -1.20 32.30
N SER A 6 -11.99 -1.16 30.99
CA SER A 6 -13.09 -1.37 30.05
C SER A 6 -13.76 -2.70 30.39
N LEU A 7 -15.06 -2.67 30.63
CA LEU A 7 -15.91 -3.85 30.94
C LEU A 7 -16.19 -4.73 29.72
N PHE A 8 -15.76 -4.28 28.54
CA PHE A 8 -15.90 -5.03 27.29
C PHE A 8 -14.53 -5.59 26.87
N PRO A 9 -14.45 -6.83 26.38
CA PRO A 9 -13.24 -7.33 25.76
C PRO A 9 -12.87 -6.39 24.60
N PRO A 10 -11.58 -6.17 24.34
CA PRO A 10 -11.16 -5.39 23.18
C PRO A 10 -11.83 -5.99 21.93
N GLU A 11 -12.36 -5.13 21.07
CA GLU A 11 -12.87 -5.58 19.78
C GLU A 11 -11.77 -6.35 19.06
N PRO A 12 -12.10 -7.48 18.40
CA PRO A 12 -11.11 -8.21 17.64
C PRO A 12 -10.49 -7.28 16.60
N ALA A 13 -9.18 -7.39 16.43
CA ALA A 13 -8.50 -6.60 15.41
C ALA A 13 -9.11 -6.90 14.02
N PRO A 14 -9.28 -5.89 13.16
CA PRO A 14 -9.78 -6.11 11.81
C PRO A 14 -8.91 -7.09 11.02
N ASP A 15 -9.45 -7.58 9.91
CA ASP A 15 -8.69 -8.38 8.95
C ASP A 15 -7.36 -7.66 8.59
N PRO A 16 -6.20 -8.35 8.57
CA PRO A 16 -4.91 -7.74 8.26
C PRO A 16 -4.90 -6.92 6.97
N LEU A 17 -5.62 -7.36 5.93
CA LEU A 17 -5.73 -6.60 4.68
C LEU A 17 -6.42 -5.25 4.89
N LEU A 18 -7.48 -5.22 5.72
CA LEU A 18 -8.18 -3.98 6.05
C LEU A 18 -7.29 -3.02 6.83
N CYS A 19 -6.43 -3.54 7.73
CA CYS A 19 -5.44 -2.73 8.43
C CYS A 19 -4.42 -2.11 7.47
N TRP A 20 -3.95 -2.85 6.45
CA TRP A 20 -3.07 -2.31 5.41
C TRP A 20 -3.73 -1.23 4.57
N LEU A 21 -4.99 -1.44 4.16
CA LEU A 21 -5.77 -0.43 3.43
C LEU A 21 -5.97 0.83 4.27
N TRP A 22 -6.33 0.66 5.53
CA TRP A 22 -6.47 1.74 6.50
C TRP A 22 -5.16 2.53 6.64
N LEU A 23 -4.04 1.85 6.91
CA LEU A 23 -2.74 2.49 7.11
C LEU A 23 -2.30 3.26 5.86
N SER A 24 -2.48 2.66 4.68
CA SER A 24 -2.20 3.31 3.40
C SER A 24 -3.01 4.60 3.21
N GLN A 25 -4.29 4.59 3.57
CA GLN A 25 -5.16 5.75 3.47
C GLN A 25 -4.84 6.82 4.52
N VAL A 26 -4.53 6.40 5.73
CA VAL A 26 -4.15 7.29 6.84
C VAL A 26 -2.88 8.05 6.53
N LEU A 27 -1.85 7.37 6.09
CA LEU A 27 -0.58 7.99 5.71
C LEU A 27 -0.69 8.79 4.40
N GLY A 28 -1.54 8.34 3.49
CA GLY A 28 -1.70 8.90 2.15
C GLY A 28 -0.62 8.42 1.17
N PRO A 29 -0.78 8.73 -0.12
CA PRO A 29 0.16 8.29 -1.16
C PRO A 29 1.53 8.97 -0.99
N ALA A 30 2.58 8.24 -1.32
CA ALA A 30 3.96 8.73 -1.28
C ALA A 30 4.38 9.32 0.09
N SER A 31 3.98 8.65 1.17
CA SER A 31 4.26 9.13 2.52
C SER A 31 5.67 8.72 2.97
N LEU A 32 6.49 9.72 3.32
CA LEU A 32 7.80 9.50 3.94
C LEU A 32 7.72 8.92 5.38
N HIS A 33 6.51 8.81 5.94
CA HIS A 33 6.29 8.22 7.25
C HIS A 33 6.08 6.70 7.20
N ALA A 34 5.88 6.11 6.02
CA ALA A 34 5.62 4.69 5.89
C ALA A 34 6.72 3.83 6.56
N GLY A 35 7.98 4.07 6.23
CA GLY A 35 9.10 3.37 6.85
C GLY A 35 9.14 3.55 8.37
N LYS A 36 8.94 4.76 8.88
CA LYS A 36 8.96 5.06 10.32
C LYS A 36 7.87 4.30 11.09
N VAL A 37 6.66 4.19 10.50
CA VAL A 37 5.57 3.45 11.12
C VAL A 37 5.87 1.96 11.13
N LEU A 38 6.41 1.41 10.04
CA LEU A 38 6.80 0.01 9.99
C LEU A 38 7.97 -0.30 10.93
N ASP A 39 8.94 0.59 11.05
CA ASP A 39 10.06 0.44 12.00
C ASP A 39 9.58 0.45 13.46
N ALA A 40 8.56 1.28 13.78
CA ALA A 40 8.04 1.41 15.13
C ALA A 40 7.10 0.25 15.53
N PHE A 41 6.27 -0.22 14.60
CA PHE A 41 5.18 -1.15 14.92
C PHE A 41 5.33 -2.52 14.26
N GLY A 42 6.16 -2.66 13.24
CA GLY A 42 6.38 -3.93 12.53
C GLY A 42 5.35 -4.24 11.45
N GLY A 43 4.09 -3.78 11.59
CA GLY A 43 3.02 -4.07 10.65
C GLY A 43 1.83 -3.13 10.75
N ALA A 44 0.86 -3.34 9.85
CA ALA A 44 -0.33 -2.49 9.80
C ALA A 44 -1.32 -2.80 10.93
N GLN A 45 -1.37 -4.04 11.40
CA GLN A 45 -2.26 -4.44 12.49
C GLN A 45 -1.80 -3.82 13.81
N GLU A 46 -0.53 -3.90 14.14
CA GLU A 46 0.06 -3.30 15.32
C GLU A 46 -0.06 -1.76 15.28
N ALA A 47 0.13 -1.17 14.10
CA ALA A 47 -0.10 0.26 13.89
C ALA A 47 -1.56 0.65 14.11
N TRP A 48 -2.52 -0.18 13.68
CA TRP A 48 -3.95 0.04 13.91
C TRP A 48 -4.30 -0.06 15.41
N GLU A 49 -3.76 -1.05 16.13
CA GLU A 49 -3.96 -1.20 17.56
C GLU A 49 -3.39 0.01 18.35
N ALA A 50 -2.26 0.54 17.89
CA ALA A 50 -1.61 1.70 18.50
C ALA A 50 -2.12 3.07 17.99
N ARG A 51 -3.13 3.12 17.12
CA ARG A 51 -3.57 4.33 16.39
C ARG A 51 -3.94 5.55 17.25
N GLU A 52 -4.26 5.33 18.52
CA GLU A 52 -4.62 6.39 19.46
C GLU A 52 -3.46 6.80 20.38
N THR A 53 -2.28 6.18 20.23
CA THR A 53 -1.12 6.45 21.09
C THR A 53 -0.29 7.62 20.59
N GLU A 54 0.45 8.25 21.51
CA GLU A 54 1.41 9.29 21.16
C GLU A 54 2.57 8.74 20.32
N GLU A 55 2.93 7.46 20.48
CA GLU A 55 3.95 6.79 19.69
C GLU A 55 3.55 6.73 18.20
N PHE A 56 2.29 6.34 17.93
CA PHE A 56 1.77 6.37 16.56
C PHE A 56 1.77 7.80 15.98
N ARG A 57 1.39 8.80 16.77
CA ARG A 57 1.43 10.21 16.36
C ARG A 57 2.83 10.65 15.98
N GLN A 58 3.86 10.26 16.74
CA GLN A 58 5.26 10.60 16.46
C GLN A 58 5.77 9.92 15.19
N ALA A 59 5.43 8.66 14.97
CA ALA A 59 5.84 7.91 13.78
C ALA A 59 5.12 8.38 12.52
N ALA A 60 3.79 8.50 12.58
CA ALA A 60 2.91 8.79 11.43
C ALA A 60 2.75 10.29 11.13
N GLY A 61 2.97 11.15 12.13
CA GLY A 61 2.77 12.60 12.06
C GLY A 61 1.34 13.04 12.37
N ASP A 62 1.19 14.33 12.73
CA ASP A 62 -0.09 14.91 13.19
C ASP A 62 -1.25 14.76 12.19
N THR A 63 -0.95 14.87 10.89
CA THR A 63 -1.99 14.77 9.85
C THR A 63 -2.54 13.36 9.76
N ALA A 64 -1.66 12.35 9.77
CA ALA A 64 -2.04 10.95 9.76
C ALA A 64 -2.76 10.55 11.05
N PHE A 65 -2.29 11.02 12.19
CA PHE A 65 -2.94 10.80 13.49
C PHE A 65 -4.40 11.31 13.51
N LYS A 66 -4.65 12.50 12.97
CA LYS A 66 -6.01 13.04 12.84
C LYS A 66 -6.88 12.23 11.88
N ARG A 67 -6.32 11.73 10.78
CA ARG A 67 -7.03 10.86 9.84
C ARG A 67 -7.35 9.50 10.47
N ALA A 68 -6.44 8.93 11.24
CA ALA A 68 -6.62 7.67 11.93
C ALA A 68 -7.86 7.68 12.85
N ALA A 69 -8.12 8.81 13.53
CA ALA A 69 -9.31 8.99 14.37
C ALA A 69 -10.64 9.08 13.58
N GLN A 70 -10.58 9.26 12.26
CA GLN A 70 -11.78 9.45 11.41
C GLN A 70 -12.05 8.26 10.48
N LEU A 71 -11.07 7.37 10.32
CA LEU A 71 -11.14 6.23 9.40
C LEU A 71 -11.23 4.93 10.18
N ASP A 72 -12.23 4.14 9.83
CA ASP A 72 -12.39 2.78 10.33
C ASP A 72 -11.88 1.78 9.28
N ALA A 73 -11.09 0.80 9.71
CA ALA A 73 -10.58 -0.25 8.85
C ALA A 73 -11.72 -1.06 8.18
N GLU A 74 -12.80 -1.32 8.89
CA GLU A 74 -13.97 -2.03 8.38
C GLU A 74 -14.65 -1.33 7.18
N SER A 75 -14.48 -0.01 7.05
CA SER A 75 -15.02 0.76 5.91
C SER A 75 -14.46 0.34 4.55
N PHE A 76 -13.33 -0.38 4.52
CA PHE A 76 -12.68 -0.84 3.29
C PHE A 76 -13.23 -2.15 2.71
N HIS A 77 -14.17 -2.83 3.37
CA HIS A 77 -14.80 -4.03 2.81
C HIS A 77 -15.40 -3.83 1.41
N THR A 78 -16.07 -2.70 1.19
CA THR A 78 -16.64 -2.39 -0.13
C THR A 78 -15.56 -2.28 -1.19
N LEU A 79 -14.42 -1.68 -0.88
CA LEU A 79 -13.29 -1.57 -1.80
C LEU A 79 -12.72 -2.96 -2.13
N VAL A 80 -12.56 -3.82 -1.14
CA VAL A 80 -12.08 -5.21 -1.35
C VAL A 80 -13.03 -5.96 -2.29
N MET A 81 -14.35 -5.89 -2.04
CA MET A 81 -15.34 -6.52 -2.92
C MET A 81 -15.31 -5.96 -4.36
N GLN A 82 -15.11 -4.66 -4.52
CA GLN A 82 -15.00 -4.04 -5.85
C GLN A 82 -13.73 -4.49 -6.58
N CYS A 83 -12.61 -4.58 -5.90
CA CYS A 83 -11.36 -5.09 -6.44
C CYS A 83 -11.51 -6.53 -6.91
N ASP A 84 -12.13 -7.38 -6.08
CA ASP A 84 -12.39 -8.78 -6.43
C ASP A 84 -13.28 -8.90 -7.68
N ALA A 85 -14.39 -8.17 -7.73
CA ALA A 85 -15.30 -8.14 -8.88
C ALA A 85 -14.59 -7.70 -10.17
N LEU A 86 -13.60 -6.81 -10.08
CA LEU A 86 -12.81 -6.32 -11.21
C LEU A 86 -11.56 -7.17 -11.48
N ARG A 87 -11.33 -8.25 -10.73
CA ARG A 87 -10.11 -9.09 -10.76
C ARG A 87 -8.84 -8.26 -10.54
N VAL A 88 -8.92 -7.26 -9.67
CA VAL A 88 -7.79 -6.48 -9.20
C VAL A 88 -7.31 -7.10 -7.89
N ARG A 89 -6.09 -7.62 -7.86
CA ARG A 89 -5.45 -8.11 -6.64
C ARG A 89 -4.95 -6.92 -5.83
N ILE A 90 -5.26 -6.92 -4.55
CA ILE A 90 -4.71 -5.98 -3.59
C ILE A 90 -3.45 -6.63 -3.00
N LEU A 91 -2.31 -5.95 -3.10
CA LEU A 91 -1.01 -6.41 -2.62
C LEU A 91 -0.55 -5.49 -1.50
N PRO A 92 -0.74 -5.87 -0.24
CA PRO A 92 -0.13 -5.14 0.88
C PRO A 92 1.39 -5.37 0.93
N PHE A 93 2.09 -4.52 1.66
CA PHE A 93 3.55 -4.53 1.76
C PHE A 93 4.14 -5.86 2.25
N ASP A 94 3.41 -6.60 3.08
CA ASP A 94 3.80 -7.91 3.61
C ASP A 94 3.38 -9.09 2.72
N ASP A 95 2.73 -8.85 1.58
CA ASP A 95 2.39 -9.91 0.63
C ASP A 95 3.68 -10.50 0.02
N PRO A 96 3.83 -11.84 -0.04
CA PRO A 96 5.01 -12.49 -0.63
C PRO A 96 5.32 -12.08 -2.08
N ASP A 97 4.30 -11.66 -2.83
CA ASP A 97 4.44 -11.22 -4.21
C ASP A 97 4.64 -9.69 -4.31
N TYR A 98 4.74 -8.98 -3.18
CA TYR A 98 4.98 -7.54 -3.22
C TYR A 98 6.33 -7.23 -3.88
N PRO A 99 6.39 -6.27 -4.85
CA PRO A 99 7.61 -5.99 -5.59
C PRO A 99 8.70 -5.38 -4.69
N LEU A 100 9.81 -6.11 -4.50
CA LEU A 100 10.93 -5.69 -3.66
C LEU A 100 11.55 -4.35 -4.06
N ALA A 101 11.43 -3.97 -5.33
CA ALA A 101 11.92 -2.68 -5.81
C ALA A 101 11.22 -1.50 -5.12
N PHE A 102 9.92 -1.63 -4.78
CA PHE A 102 9.17 -0.58 -4.11
C PHE A 102 9.52 -0.46 -2.63
N SER A 103 9.95 -1.51 -1.97
CA SER A 103 10.37 -1.46 -0.56
C SER A 103 11.63 -0.61 -0.32
N ARG A 104 12.36 -0.29 -1.40
CA ARG A 104 13.64 0.44 -1.35
C ARG A 104 13.51 1.95 -1.56
N ILE A 105 12.31 2.43 -1.88
CA ILE A 105 12.07 3.87 -2.06
C ILE A 105 11.55 4.49 -0.77
N PRO A 106 11.96 5.73 -0.44
CA PRO A 106 11.58 6.38 0.83
C PRO A 106 10.07 6.58 1.03
N ASP A 107 9.36 6.77 -0.07
CA ASP A 107 7.91 7.00 -0.14
C ASP A 107 7.17 5.76 -0.66
N MET A 108 7.61 4.59 -0.22
CA MET A 108 7.08 3.31 -0.67
C MET A 108 5.56 3.21 -0.52
N PRO A 109 4.84 2.69 -1.53
CA PRO A 109 3.43 2.42 -1.42
C PRO A 109 3.17 1.24 -0.49
N LEU A 110 2.34 1.39 0.54
CA LEU A 110 2.01 0.30 1.47
C LEU A 110 1.05 -0.73 0.87
N VAL A 111 0.30 -0.33 -0.16
CA VAL A 111 -0.64 -1.20 -0.87
C VAL A 111 -0.57 -0.90 -2.36
N LEU A 112 -0.52 -1.95 -3.16
CA LEU A 112 -0.61 -1.88 -4.62
C LEU A 112 -1.90 -2.55 -5.10
N TYR A 113 -2.46 -2.02 -6.18
CA TYR A 113 -3.58 -2.60 -6.90
C TYR A 113 -3.09 -3.16 -8.22
N CYS A 114 -3.15 -4.47 -8.39
CA CYS A 114 -2.52 -5.16 -9.51
C CYS A 114 -3.53 -5.91 -10.36
N THR A 115 -3.40 -5.80 -11.69
CA THR A 115 -4.05 -6.67 -12.66
C THR A 115 -2.98 -7.54 -13.33
N GLY A 116 -3.24 -8.82 -13.48
CA GLY A 116 -2.26 -9.80 -13.96
C GLY A 116 -1.45 -10.42 -12.84
N ASP A 117 -0.29 -10.95 -13.17
CA ASP A 117 0.59 -11.65 -12.23
C ASP A 117 1.70 -10.74 -11.69
N PRO A 118 1.63 -10.30 -10.42
CA PRO A 118 2.61 -9.39 -9.84
C PRO A 118 4.00 -9.99 -9.68
N ARG A 119 4.14 -11.32 -9.69
CA ARG A 119 5.43 -12.01 -9.53
C ARG A 119 6.44 -11.59 -10.60
N TRP A 120 5.95 -11.23 -11.80
CA TRP A 120 6.82 -10.72 -12.87
C TRP A 120 7.59 -9.46 -12.49
N LEU A 121 7.08 -8.65 -11.55
CA LEU A 121 7.77 -7.42 -11.10
C LEU A 121 9.00 -7.70 -10.23
N ASN A 122 9.14 -8.92 -9.71
CA ASN A 122 10.30 -9.38 -8.94
C ASN A 122 11.34 -10.10 -9.81
N GLU A 123 11.02 -10.40 -11.07
CA GLU A 123 11.95 -11.05 -11.98
C GLU A 123 13.04 -10.05 -12.47
N PRO A 124 14.27 -10.54 -12.69
CA PRO A 124 15.32 -9.70 -13.25
C PRO A 124 14.97 -9.27 -14.68
N GLY A 125 15.31 -8.03 -15.03
CA GLY A 125 15.07 -7.49 -16.37
C GLY A 125 13.77 -6.72 -16.53
N ALA A 126 13.11 -6.36 -15.43
CA ALA A 126 11.96 -5.45 -15.47
C ALA A 126 12.37 -4.05 -15.96
N VAL A 127 11.65 -3.52 -16.94
CA VAL A 127 11.89 -2.20 -17.56
C VAL A 127 10.64 -1.35 -17.49
N GLY A 128 10.74 -0.17 -16.84
CA GLY A 128 9.66 0.80 -16.79
C GLY A 128 9.65 1.71 -18.01
N ILE A 129 8.55 1.73 -18.77
CA ILE A 129 8.34 2.70 -19.86
C ILE A 129 7.43 3.79 -19.34
N VAL A 130 7.93 5.02 -19.29
CA VAL A 130 7.19 6.18 -18.75
C VAL A 130 7.05 7.26 -19.80
N GLY A 131 5.96 8.03 -19.72
CA GLY A 131 5.70 9.09 -20.69
C GLY A 131 4.61 10.07 -20.26
N SER A 132 4.26 10.99 -21.15
CA SER A 132 3.21 11.99 -20.93
C SER A 132 1.83 11.33 -20.76
N ARG A 133 0.96 11.89 -19.87
CA ARG A 133 -0.46 11.49 -19.75
C ARG A 133 -1.29 11.80 -21.00
N LYS A 134 -0.80 12.72 -21.85
CA LYS A 134 -1.39 13.04 -23.15
C LYS A 134 -0.30 12.88 -24.20
N PRO A 135 0.03 11.64 -24.60
CA PRO A 135 1.09 11.41 -25.56
C PRO A 135 0.69 11.82 -26.96
N THR A 136 1.69 12.10 -27.79
CA THR A 136 1.50 12.20 -29.24
C THR A 136 1.37 10.80 -29.84
N GLU A 137 0.83 10.69 -31.06
CA GLU A 137 0.78 9.41 -31.80
C GLU A 137 2.19 8.80 -31.96
N TYR A 138 3.18 9.63 -32.26
CA TYR A 138 4.59 9.20 -32.28
C TYR A 138 5.04 8.59 -30.96
N GLY A 139 4.71 9.24 -29.83
CA GLY A 139 5.07 8.74 -28.50
C GLY A 139 4.42 7.39 -28.17
N LEU A 140 3.16 7.17 -28.58
CA LEU A 140 2.48 5.88 -28.43
C LEU A 140 3.16 4.78 -29.26
N ASN A 141 3.43 5.07 -30.54
CA ASN A 141 4.08 4.11 -31.44
C ASN A 141 5.49 3.77 -30.96
N ALA A 142 6.28 4.77 -30.58
CA ALA A 142 7.63 4.55 -30.05
C ALA A 142 7.61 3.70 -28.76
N ALA A 143 6.68 3.93 -27.85
CA ALA A 143 6.55 3.13 -26.64
C ALA A 143 6.14 1.68 -26.94
N ALA A 144 5.24 1.46 -27.91
CA ALA A 144 4.81 0.14 -28.34
C ALA A 144 5.96 -0.63 -29.02
N ASP A 145 6.71 0.03 -29.92
CA ASP A 145 7.82 -0.58 -30.65
C ASP A 145 8.96 -0.96 -29.68
N ILE A 146 9.38 -0.03 -28.82
CA ILE A 146 10.44 -0.26 -27.84
C ILE A 146 10.03 -1.36 -26.85
N GLY A 147 8.79 -1.28 -26.31
CA GLY A 147 8.28 -2.29 -25.37
C GLY A 147 8.18 -3.66 -26.02
N GLY A 148 7.72 -3.73 -27.28
CA GLY A 148 7.65 -4.97 -28.04
C GLY A 148 9.02 -5.60 -28.29
N GLU A 149 10.03 -4.80 -28.65
CA GLU A 149 11.40 -5.29 -28.83
C GLU A 149 12.05 -5.73 -27.51
N LEU A 150 11.86 -4.98 -26.43
CA LEU A 150 12.34 -5.38 -25.11
C LEU A 150 11.72 -6.71 -24.66
N ALA A 151 10.40 -6.87 -24.81
CA ALA A 151 9.71 -8.10 -24.44
C ALA A 151 10.17 -9.32 -25.28
N LYS A 152 10.41 -9.18 -26.59
CA LYS A 152 10.97 -10.23 -27.45
C LYS A 152 12.38 -10.67 -27.00
N ASN A 153 13.12 -9.78 -26.35
CA ASN A 153 14.46 -10.04 -25.83
C ASN A 153 14.43 -10.44 -24.33
N GLY A 154 13.27 -10.78 -23.79
CA GLY A 154 13.13 -11.31 -22.43
C GLY A 154 13.03 -10.26 -21.31
N ALA A 155 12.86 -8.98 -21.64
CA ALA A 155 12.53 -7.98 -20.64
C ALA A 155 11.07 -8.10 -20.20
N ILE A 156 10.82 -7.72 -18.98
CA ILE A 156 9.51 -7.72 -18.32
C ILE A 156 9.03 -6.30 -18.11
#